data_5daf05159c949ab10b937aee7e6a0693
#
_entry.id   5daf05159c949ab10b937aee7e6a0693
#
_cell.length_a   1.000
_cell.length_b   1.000
_cell.length_c   1.000
_cell.angle_alpha   90.00
_cell.angle_beta   90.00
_cell.angle_gamma   90.00
#
_symmetry.space_group_name_H-M   'P 1'
#
loop_
_entity.id
_entity.type
_entity.pdbx_description
1 polymer ?
#
loop_
_entity_poly.entity_id
_entity_poly.type
_entity_poly.pdbx_seq_one_letter_code
_entity_poly.pdbx_strand_id
1 'polypeptide(L)'
;RPVEGSMDKWIVSGRGVLHLSVLVETMRREGYELQVGQPQVIYKEIDGKKCEPIEELTINVPTDFSSKMIDMVTRRKGDLLGMDAEGDRVNITFEIPSRGIIGLRTNVLTASQGEAIMAHRFKNYQPFKGEIVRRTNGSMIALESGTAYAYAIDKLQDRGKFFIDAGEEVYGGQVVGEHVHDNDLVINVTKAKQLTNVRASGSDEKARVIPKTEMSLEECLEYIKGDEYVEVTPKNIRM
;
A
#
# COMPACT_ATOMS: atom_id res chain seq x y z
N ARG A 1 2.15 10.90 21.54
CA ARG A 1 1.67 10.59 22.89
C ARG A 1 1.65 9.08 23.14
N PRO A 2 1.94 8.61 24.38
CA PRO A 2 1.77 7.18 24.67
C PRO A 2 0.30 6.75 24.52
N VAL A 3 0.10 5.46 24.23
CA VAL A 3 -1.23 4.84 24.26
C VAL A 3 -1.54 4.50 25.70
N GLU A 4 -2.73 4.88 26.17
CA GLU A 4 -3.16 4.61 27.53
C GLU A 4 -3.19 3.09 27.78
N GLY A 5 -2.58 2.66 28.89
CA GLY A 5 -2.45 1.24 29.25
C GLY A 5 -1.35 0.45 28.53
N SER A 6 -0.50 1.09 27.75
CA SER A 6 0.64 0.45 27.08
C SER A 6 1.94 1.17 27.37
N MET A 7 3.02 0.42 27.60
CA MET A 7 4.35 0.98 27.86
C MET A 7 5.18 1.17 26.59
N ASP A 8 4.82 0.51 25.51
CA ASP A 8 5.59 0.36 24.27
C ASP A 8 4.87 0.86 23.01
N LYS A 9 3.64 1.41 23.16
CA LYS A 9 2.85 1.91 22.04
C LYS A 9 2.67 3.42 22.10
N TRP A 10 2.82 4.05 20.94
CA TRP A 10 2.78 5.50 20.80
C TRP A 10 1.88 5.89 19.63
N ILE A 11 1.07 6.91 19.82
CA ILE A 11 0.34 7.58 18.74
C ILE A 11 1.19 8.76 18.30
N VAL A 12 1.61 8.74 17.04
CA VAL A 12 2.36 9.81 16.40
C VAL A 12 1.46 10.50 15.38
N SER A 13 1.38 11.83 15.46
CA SER A 13 0.58 12.63 14.53
C SER A 13 1.48 13.46 13.62
N GLY A 14 1.16 13.51 12.35
CA GLY A 14 1.88 14.26 11.33
C GLY A 14 0.93 14.93 10.34
N ARG A 15 1.48 15.74 9.44
CA ARG A 15 0.69 16.43 8.39
C ARG A 15 0.18 15.48 7.31
N GLY A 16 0.81 14.30 7.14
CA GLY A 16 0.46 13.29 6.16
C GLY A 16 1.40 12.09 6.25
N VAL A 17 1.17 11.07 5.41
CA VAL A 17 1.95 9.82 5.42
C VAL A 17 3.43 10.09 5.15
N LEU A 18 3.77 10.96 4.19
CA LEU A 18 5.16 11.32 3.89
C LEU A 18 5.89 11.90 5.12
N HIS A 19 5.23 12.78 5.91
CA HIS A 19 5.85 13.35 7.11
C HIS A 19 6.10 12.27 8.18
N LEU A 20 5.20 11.30 8.31
CA LEU A 20 5.37 10.17 9.22
C LEU A 20 6.45 9.20 8.73
N SER A 21 6.51 8.92 7.43
CA SER A 21 7.53 8.04 6.86
C SER A 21 8.94 8.62 6.98
N VAL A 22 9.12 9.93 6.86
CA VAL A 22 10.40 10.61 7.12
C VAL A 22 10.84 10.42 8.58
N LEU A 23 9.94 10.56 9.55
CA LEU A 23 10.25 10.30 10.95
C LEU A 23 10.67 8.84 11.17
N VAL A 24 9.88 7.89 10.67
CA VAL A 24 10.15 6.45 10.80
C VAL A 24 11.48 6.09 10.14
N GLU A 25 11.76 6.63 8.96
CA GLU A 25 13.04 6.40 8.26
C GLU A 25 14.24 6.99 9.04
N THR A 26 14.07 8.16 9.67
CA THR A 26 15.10 8.73 10.53
C THR A 26 15.39 7.82 11.71
N MET A 27 14.35 7.34 12.41
CA MET A 27 14.50 6.38 13.51
C MET A 27 15.19 5.08 13.04
N ARG A 28 14.81 4.56 11.86
CA ARG A 28 15.46 3.39 11.26
C ARG A 28 16.95 3.58 11.07
N ARG A 29 17.36 4.74 10.56
CA ARG A 29 18.78 5.09 10.35
C ARG A 29 19.55 5.27 11.66
N GLU A 30 18.89 5.68 12.73
CA GLU A 30 19.45 5.76 14.07
C GLU A 30 19.54 4.39 14.77
N GLY A 31 19.08 3.32 14.14
CA GLY A 31 19.18 1.94 14.62
C GLY A 31 17.99 1.43 15.41
N TYR A 32 16.87 2.17 15.44
CA TYR A 32 15.65 1.71 16.10
C TYR A 32 14.91 0.66 15.27
N GLU A 33 14.28 -0.27 15.98
CA GLU A 33 13.36 -1.26 15.43
C GLU A 33 11.94 -0.95 15.93
N LEU A 34 10.98 -0.92 15.03
CA LEU A 34 9.61 -0.53 15.35
C LEU A 34 8.59 -1.19 14.42
N GLN A 35 7.36 -1.28 14.89
CA GLN A 35 6.20 -1.68 14.10
C GLN A 35 5.27 -0.48 13.94
N VAL A 36 4.85 -0.23 12.72
CA VAL A 36 3.98 0.90 12.38
C VAL A 36 2.66 0.38 11.85
N GLY A 37 1.56 0.74 12.50
CA GLY A 37 0.22 0.41 12.05
C GLY A 37 -0.27 1.33 10.94
N GLN A 38 -1.42 0.99 10.36
CA GLN A 38 -2.04 1.74 9.28
C GLN A 38 -2.26 3.22 9.67
N PRO A 39 -1.81 4.18 8.84
CA PRO A 39 -2.07 5.59 9.04
C PRO A 39 -3.58 5.90 9.02
N GLN A 40 -4.03 6.67 10.00
CA GLN A 40 -5.42 7.07 10.15
C GLN A 40 -5.55 8.59 10.16
N VAL A 41 -6.64 9.11 9.60
CA VAL A 41 -6.96 10.55 9.69
C VAL A 41 -7.53 10.88 11.06
N ILE A 42 -7.33 12.13 11.50
CA ILE A 42 -7.87 12.61 12.77
C ILE A 42 -9.31 13.09 12.53
N TYR A 43 -10.26 12.38 13.14
CA TYR A 43 -11.67 12.79 13.15
C TYR A 43 -11.92 13.85 14.23
N LYS A 44 -12.94 14.68 14.01
CA LYS A 44 -13.46 15.65 15.00
C LYS A 44 -14.95 15.45 15.17
N GLU A 45 -15.44 15.73 16.34
CA GLU A 45 -16.87 15.87 16.58
C GLU A 45 -17.25 17.35 16.48
N ILE A 46 -18.18 17.68 15.59
CA ILE A 46 -18.68 19.02 15.35
C ILE A 46 -20.20 18.92 15.35
N ASP A 47 -20.85 19.67 16.23
CA ASP A 47 -22.33 19.67 16.42
C ASP A 47 -22.90 18.25 16.61
N GLY A 48 -22.20 17.40 17.41
CA GLY A 48 -22.63 16.02 17.69
C GLY A 48 -22.49 15.06 16.51
N LYS A 49 -21.81 15.48 15.42
CA LYS A 49 -21.56 14.64 14.24
C LYS A 49 -20.08 14.34 14.08
N LYS A 50 -19.76 13.08 13.73
CA LYS A 50 -18.40 12.70 13.33
C LYS A 50 -18.04 13.38 12.01
N CYS A 51 -17.00 14.21 12.03
CA CYS A 51 -16.49 14.92 10.88
C CYS A 51 -15.08 14.46 10.54
N GLU A 52 -14.75 14.49 9.25
CA GLU A 52 -13.46 14.12 8.70
C GLU A 52 -12.83 15.29 7.94
N PRO A 53 -11.48 15.34 7.87
CA PRO A 53 -10.79 16.35 7.09
C PRO A 53 -11.03 16.14 5.60
N ILE A 54 -11.40 17.22 4.93
CA ILE A 54 -11.59 17.28 3.47
C ILE A 54 -10.48 18.10 2.85
N GLU A 55 -9.98 17.63 1.72
CA GLU A 55 -8.98 18.31 0.93
C GLU A 55 -9.51 18.68 -0.44
N GLU A 56 -9.02 19.78 -0.96
CA GLU A 56 -9.15 20.14 -2.35
C GLU A 56 -8.01 19.48 -3.12
N LEU A 57 -8.37 18.61 -4.05
CA LEU A 57 -7.46 17.84 -4.89
C LEU A 57 -7.54 18.35 -6.30
N THR A 58 -6.38 18.67 -6.91
CA THR A 58 -6.27 18.97 -8.32
C THR A 58 -5.42 17.92 -9.01
N ILE A 59 -5.94 17.38 -10.11
CA ILE A 59 -5.21 16.44 -10.98
C ILE A 59 -5.11 17.08 -12.37
N ASN A 60 -3.88 17.31 -12.83
CA ASN A 60 -3.60 17.71 -14.21
C ASN A 60 -3.16 16.46 -14.98
N VAL A 61 -3.84 16.15 -16.07
CA VAL A 61 -3.62 14.91 -16.82
C VAL A 61 -3.99 15.11 -18.30
N PRO A 62 -3.39 14.37 -19.25
CA PRO A 62 -3.87 14.35 -20.65
C PRO A 62 -5.36 13.97 -20.71
N THR A 63 -6.09 14.59 -21.61
CA THR A 63 -7.56 14.49 -21.71
C THR A 63 -8.04 13.03 -21.78
N ASP A 64 -7.29 12.16 -22.44
CA ASP A 64 -7.62 10.74 -22.62
C ASP A 64 -7.74 9.95 -21.29
N PHE A 65 -7.05 10.41 -20.23
CA PHE A 65 -7.10 9.77 -18.91
C PHE A 65 -8.14 10.38 -17.96
N SER A 66 -8.81 11.47 -18.34
CA SER A 66 -9.70 12.25 -17.47
C SER A 66 -10.82 11.40 -16.84
N SER A 67 -11.52 10.61 -17.64
CA SER A 67 -12.62 9.75 -17.17
C SER A 67 -12.14 8.74 -16.14
N LYS A 68 -10.93 8.18 -16.31
CA LYS A 68 -10.33 7.23 -15.38
C LYS A 68 -9.98 7.88 -14.05
N MET A 69 -9.49 9.13 -14.09
CA MET A 69 -9.21 9.91 -12.88
C MET A 69 -10.49 10.21 -12.10
N ILE A 70 -11.56 10.63 -12.80
CA ILE A 70 -12.85 10.91 -12.17
C ILE A 70 -13.42 9.67 -11.50
N ASP A 71 -13.45 8.51 -12.18
CA ASP A 71 -13.92 7.24 -11.59
C ASP A 71 -13.11 6.86 -10.33
N MET A 72 -11.78 6.96 -10.42
CA MET A 72 -10.88 6.60 -9.31
C MET A 72 -11.10 7.47 -8.08
N VAL A 73 -11.26 8.77 -8.24
CA VAL A 73 -11.49 9.72 -7.14
C VAL A 73 -12.90 9.58 -6.57
N THR A 74 -13.92 9.39 -7.43
CA THR A 74 -15.31 9.20 -7.01
C THR A 74 -15.49 7.93 -6.16
N ARG A 75 -14.84 6.83 -6.52
CA ARG A 75 -14.82 5.60 -5.69
C ARG A 75 -14.24 5.84 -4.30
N ARG A 76 -13.38 6.83 -4.14
CA ARG A 76 -12.80 7.25 -2.86
C ARG A 76 -13.58 8.39 -2.18
N LYS A 77 -14.87 8.56 -2.55
CA LYS A 77 -15.78 9.58 -2.01
C LYS A 77 -15.35 11.02 -2.32
N GLY A 78 -14.62 11.21 -3.42
CA GLY A 78 -14.34 12.54 -3.95
C GLY A 78 -15.49 13.06 -4.81
N ASP A 79 -15.83 14.33 -4.62
CA ASP A 79 -16.84 15.04 -5.41
C ASP A 79 -16.14 15.91 -6.43
N LEU A 80 -16.55 15.82 -7.69
CA LEU A 80 -16.03 16.66 -8.77
C LEU A 80 -16.53 18.09 -8.62
N LEU A 81 -15.63 19.07 -8.56
CA LEU A 81 -15.96 20.49 -8.49
C LEU A 81 -15.91 21.19 -9.86
N GLY A 82 -14.95 20.82 -10.70
CA GLY A 82 -14.77 21.43 -12.00
C GLY A 82 -13.73 20.75 -12.86
N MET A 83 -13.76 21.07 -14.14
CA MET A 83 -12.80 20.63 -15.14
C MET A 83 -12.48 21.80 -16.07
N ASP A 84 -11.21 22.14 -16.17
CA ASP A 84 -10.70 23.19 -17.04
C ASP A 84 -9.74 22.58 -18.07
N ALA A 85 -10.13 22.60 -19.34
CA ALA A 85 -9.29 22.11 -20.42
C ALA A 85 -8.25 23.15 -20.84
N GLU A 86 -7.00 22.71 -20.95
CA GLU A 86 -5.87 23.53 -21.38
C GLU A 86 -5.06 22.77 -22.45
N GLY A 87 -5.37 23.03 -23.71
CA GLY A 87 -4.77 22.27 -24.82
C GLY A 87 -5.15 20.82 -24.84
N ASP A 88 -4.17 19.93 -24.78
CA ASP A 88 -4.31 18.47 -24.74
C ASP A 88 -4.45 17.92 -23.31
N ARG A 89 -4.40 18.80 -22.31
CA ARG A 89 -4.49 18.45 -20.89
C ARG A 89 -5.75 19.03 -20.24
N VAL A 90 -6.11 18.46 -19.10
CA VAL A 90 -7.23 18.92 -18.29
C VAL A 90 -6.83 19.02 -16.83
N ASN A 91 -7.22 20.12 -16.19
CA ASN A 91 -7.16 20.29 -14.75
C ASN A 91 -8.51 19.87 -14.15
N ILE A 92 -8.49 18.83 -13.32
CA ILE A 92 -9.70 18.31 -12.67
C ILE A 92 -9.60 18.61 -11.19
N THR A 93 -10.59 19.33 -10.66
CA THR A 93 -10.63 19.73 -9.24
C THR A 93 -11.70 18.95 -8.50
N PHE A 94 -11.36 18.45 -7.33
CA PHE A 94 -12.25 17.65 -6.46
C PHE A 94 -12.20 18.13 -5.01
N GLU A 95 -13.28 17.84 -4.28
CA GLU A 95 -13.26 17.73 -2.82
C GLU A 95 -13.23 16.25 -2.41
N ILE A 96 -12.22 15.85 -1.65
CA ILE A 96 -12.03 14.44 -1.26
C ILE A 96 -11.68 14.33 0.23
N PRO A 97 -12.19 13.32 0.96
CA PRO A 97 -11.69 13.03 2.30
C PRO A 97 -10.19 12.74 2.30
N SER A 98 -9.44 13.30 3.26
CA SER A 98 -7.98 13.07 3.35
C SER A 98 -7.60 11.60 3.37
N ARG A 99 -8.43 10.73 3.98
CA ARG A 99 -8.23 9.28 3.94
C ARG A 99 -8.37 8.68 2.54
N GLY A 100 -9.06 9.35 1.61
CA GLY A 100 -9.18 8.95 0.21
C GLY A 100 -7.93 9.26 -0.62
N ILE A 101 -7.07 10.18 -0.14
CA ILE A 101 -5.82 10.54 -0.80
C ILE A 101 -4.72 9.49 -0.52
N ILE A 102 -4.79 8.81 0.63
CA ILE A 102 -3.80 7.79 1.01
C ILE A 102 -3.76 6.70 -0.08
N GLY A 103 -2.58 6.48 -0.68
CA GLY A 103 -2.36 5.55 -1.79
C GLY A 103 -2.98 5.98 -3.14
N LEU A 104 -3.60 7.16 -3.23
CA LEU A 104 -4.18 7.65 -4.49
C LEU A 104 -3.10 8.05 -5.49
N ARG A 105 -2.00 8.65 -5.03
CA ARG A 105 -0.92 9.17 -5.89
C ARG A 105 -0.32 8.08 -6.77
N THR A 106 0.05 6.95 -6.19
CA THR A 106 0.61 5.80 -6.93
C THR A 106 -0.38 5.28 -7.97
N ASN A 107 -1.66 5.17 -7.60
CA ASN A 107 -2.70 4.71 -8.52
C ASN A 107 -2.93 5.70 -9.67
N VAL A 108 -2.93 7.02 -9.40
CA VAL A 108 -3.06 8.07 -10.42
C VAL A 108 -1.88 8.04 -11.39
N LEU A 109 -0.65 7.95 -10.88
CA LEU A 109 0.56 7.86 -11.72
C LEU A 109 0.55 6.60 -12.58
N THR A 110 0.27 5.44 -12.00
CA THR A 110 0.18 4.19 -12.76
C THR A 110 -0.91 4.26 -13.84
N ALA A 111 -2.07 4.80 -13.50
CA ALA A 111 -3.22 4.89 -14.39
C ALA A 111 -3.02 5.86 -15.55
N SER A 112 -2.19 6.89 -15.38
CA SER A 112 -1.82 7.90 -16.37
C SER A 112 -0.45 7.65 -17.01
N GLN A 113 0.15 6.47 -16.81
CA GLN A 113 1.48 6.14 -17.33
C GLN A 113 2.59 7.12 -16.88
N GLY A 114 2.42 7.72 -15.68
CA GLY A 114 3.34 8.68 -15.10
C GLY A 114 3.09 10.15 -15.50
N GLU A 115 2.11 10.42 -16.36
CA GLU A 115 1.89 11.76 -16.92
C GLU A 115 1.05 12.69 -16.03
N ALA A 116 0.38 12.16 -15.01
CA ALA A 116 -0.44 12.98 -14.12
C ALA A 116 0.40 13.81 -13.15
N ILE A 117 -0.04 15.03 -12.91
CA ILE A 117 0.43 15.90 -11.84
C ILE A 117 -0.69 16.01 -10.80
N MET A 118 -0.40 15.70 -9.55
CA MET A 118 -1.37 15.72 -8.47
C MET A 118 -0.94 16.66 -7.36
N ALA A 119 -1.81 17.57 -6.97
CA ALA A 119 -1.65 18.48 -5.84
C ALA A 119 -2.90 18.48 -4.97
N HIS A 120 -2.73 18.61 -3.66
CA HIS A 120 -3.86 18.67 -2.73
C HIS A 120 -3.54 19.62 -1.57
N ARG A 121 -4.61 20.19 -0.99
CA ARG A 121 -4.52 21.05 0.19
C ARG A 121 -5.71 20.83 1.12
N PHE A 122 -5.48 20.94 2.42
CA PHE A 122 -6.56 20.92 3.39
C PHE A 122 -7.56 22.07 3.14
N LYS A 123 -8.86 21.75 3.17
CA LYS A 123 -9.93 22.72 3.01
C LYS A 123 -10.68 22.97 4.32
N ASN A 124 -11.37 21.97 4.84
CA ASN A 124 -12.18 22.07 6.06
C ASN A 124 -12.50 20.68 6.63
N TYR A 125 -13.30 20.64 7.68
CA TYR A 125 -13.92 19.42 8.19
C TYR A 125 -15.37 19.34 7.71
N GLN A 126 -15.79 18.17 7.22
CA GLN A 126 -17.16 17.89 6.80
C GLN A 126 -17.66 16.58 7.44
N PRO A 127 -18.98 16.34 7.51
CA PRO A 127 -19.51 15.08 7.98
C PRO A 127 -18.91 13.87 7.26
N PHE A 128 -18.72 12.78 8.00
CA PHE A 128 -18.14 11.54 7.48
C PHE A 128 -18.91 11.00 6.27
N LYS A 129 -18.22 10.82 5.15
CA LYS A 129 -18.81 10.41 3.86
C LYS A 129 -19.00 8.88 3.68
N GLY A 130 -18.90 8.10 4.74
CA GLY A 130 -19.02 6.64 4.68
C GLY A 130 -17.70 5.94 4.38
N GLU A 131 -17.70 4.62 4.30
CA GLU A 131 -16.50 3.81 4.13
C GLU A 131 -15.87 3.95 2.73
N ILE A 132 -14.54 3.86 2.68
CA ILE A 132 -13.74 3.82 1.45
C ILE A 132 -13.00 2.49 1.43
N VAL A 133 -13.20 1.72 0.39
CA VAL A 133 -12.42 0.50 0.14
C VAL A 133 -11.13 0.92 -0.57
N ARG A 134 -9.99 0.81 0.12
CA ARG A 134 -8.66 1.19 -0.42
C ARG A 134 -8.02 0.06 -1.19
N ARG A 135 -8.01 -1.14 -0.60
CA ARG A 135 -7.44 -2.36 -1.17
C ARG A 135 -8.52 -3.45 -1.17
N THR A 136 -8.84 -3.97 -2.33
CA THR A 136 -9.81 -5.07 -2.50
C THR A 136 -9.13 -6.43 -2.39
N ASN A 137 -7.87 -6.53 -2.76
CA ASN A 137 -7.13 -7.77 -2.80
C ASN A 137 -6.67 -8.22 -1.41
N GLY A 138 -6.62 -9.53 -1.20
CA GLY A 138 -6.07 -10.15 -0.01
C GLY A 138 -4.54 -10.14 0.03
N SER A 139 -3.98 -10.59 1.14
CA SER A 139 -2.55 -10.78 1.34
C SER A 139 -2.15 -12.24 1.12
N MET A 140 -0.97 -12.46 0.55
CA MET A 140 -0.28 -13.75 0.62
C MET A 140 0.61 -13.75 1.87
N ILE A 141 0.37 -14.70 2.79
CA ILE A 141 0.98 -14.73 4.11
C ILE A 141 1.88 -15.97 4.20
N ALA A 142 3.11 -15.80 4.68
CA ALA A 142 4.03 -16.92 4.86
C ALA A 142 3.54 -17.87 5.96
N LEU A 143 3.49 -19.17 5.65
CA LEU A 143 3.06 -20.23 6.58
C LEU A 143 4.05 -20.43 7.72
N GLU A 144 5.35 -20.38 7.43
CA GLU A 144 6.42 -20.70 8.38
C GLU A 144 7.68 -19.86 8.13
N SER A 145 8.58 -19.82 9.10
CA SER A 145 9.85 -19.12 8.99
C SER A 145 10.88 -19.94 8.23
N GLY A 146 11.71 -19.27 7.45
CA GLY A 146 12.80 -19.89 6.68
C GLY A 146 13.20 -19.07 5.47
N THR A 147 14.01 -19.65 4.61
CA THR A 147 14.46 -19.00 3.37
C THR A 147 13.46 -19.26 2.24
N ALA A 148 13.09 -18.23 1.51
CA ALA A 148 12.22 -18.34 0.33
C ALA A 148 12.95 -19.00 -0.85
N TYR A 149 12.35 -20.01 -1.47
CA TYR A 149 12.93 -20.73 -2.60
C TYR A 149 12.30 -20.32 -3.92
N ALA A 150 13.14 -20.14 -4.94
CA ALA A 150 12.71 -19.82 -6.31
C ALA A 150 11.66 -20.82 -6.83
N TYR A 151 11.81 -22.11 -6.54
CA TYR A 151 10.84 -23.13 -6.91
C TYR A 151 9.44 -22.90 -6.31
N ALA A 152 9.36 -22.51 -5.05
CA ALA A 152 8.09 -22.25 -4.39
C ALA A 152 7.44 -20.99 -4.95
N ILE A 153 8.21 -19.91 -5.15
CA ILE A 153 7.72 -18.66 -5.74
C ILE A 153 7.21 -18.90 -7.17
N ASP A 154 7.96 -19.61 -8.02
CA ASP A 154 7.57 -19.95 -9.39
C ASP A 154 6.22 -20.69 -9.46
N LYS A 155 5.97 -21.61 -8.53
CA LYS A 155 4.71 -22.37 -8.46
C LYS A 155 3.52 -21.56 -7.92
N LEU A 156 3.78 -20.44 -7.24
CA LEU A 156 2.78 -19.63 -6.57
C LEU A 156 2.57 -18.27 -7.25
N GLN A 157 3.40 -17.89 -8.22
CA GLN A 157 3.33 -16.56 -8.86
C GLN A 157 2.01 -16.30 -9.62
N ASP A 158 1.28 -17.34 -10.03
CA ASP A 158 -0.06 -17.18 -10.62
C ASP A 158 -1.12 -16.78 -9.57
N ARG A 159 -0.80 -16.90 -8.27
CA ARG A 159 -1.69 -16.54 -7.16
C ARG A 159 -1.64 -15.07 -6.82
N GLY A 160 -0.60 -14.36 -7.23
CA GLY A 160 -0.44 -12.94 -6.90
C GLY A 160 0.92 -12.37 -7.23
N LYS A 161 1.16 -11.15 -6.71
CA LYS A 161 2.43 -10.45 -6.85
C LYS A 161 3.23 -10.62 -5.58
N PHE A 162 4.50 -10.98 -5.70
CA PHE A 162 5.38 -11.14 -4.54
C PHE A 162 6.09 -9.83 -4.17
N PHE A 163 6.33 -9.65 -2.87
CA PHE A 163 7.13 -8.57 -2.27
C PHE A 163 8.50 -9.05 -1.80
N ILE A 164 8.79 -10.35 -1.99
CA ILE A 164 10.04 -11.00 -1.62
C ILE A 164 10.70 -11.64 -2.82
N ASP A 165 12.03 -11.76 -2.79
CA ASP A 165 12.82 -12.52 -3.73
C ASP A 165 13.21 -13.90 -3.19
N ALA A 166 13.62 -14.78 -4.11
CA ALA A 166 14.25 -16.04 -3.72
C ALA A 166 15.55 -15.78 -2.96
N GLY A 167 15.75 -16.52 -1.87
CA GLY A 167 16.90 -16.37 -0.97
C GLY A 167 16.66 -15.40 0.19
N GLU A 168 15.54 -14.67 0.22
CA GLU A 168 15.20 -13.84 1.35
C GLU A 168 14.67 -14.68 2.54
N GLU A 169 15.04 -14.26 3.74
CA GLU A 169 14.52 -14.83 4.99
C GLU A 169 13.13 -14.26 5.28
N VAL A 170 12.19 -15.15 5.55
CA VAL A 170 10.81 -14.82 5.91
C VAL A 170 10.45 -15.44 7.26
N TYR A 171 9.40 -14.93 7.91
CA TYR A 171 8.86 -15.50 9.13
C TYR A 171 7.37 -15.84 8.97
N GLY A 172 6.88 -16.79 9.76
CA GLY A 172 5.46 -17.16 9.77
C GLY A 172 4.58 -15.97 10.14
N GLY A 173 3.59 -15.66 9.30
CA GLY A 173 2.72 -14.49 9.44
C GLY A 173 3.17 -13.26 8.67
N GLN A 174 4.36 -13.24 8.05
CA GLN A 174 4.81 -12.15 7.20
C GLN A 174 3.95 -12.07 5.94
N VAL A 175 3.54 -10.85 5.55
CA VAL A 175 2.91 -10.58 4.25
C VAL A 175 4.01 -10.61 3.18
N VAL A 176 3.99 -11.62 2.34
CA VAL A 176 5.01 -11.87 1.31
C VAL A 176 4.53 -11.52 -0.10
N GLY A 177 3.27 -11.10 -0.24
CA GLY A 177 2.72 -10.69 -1.52
C GLY A 177 1.26 -10.26 -1.46
N GLU A 178 0.74 -9.79 -2.59
CA GLU A 178 -0.66 -9.45 -2.81
C GLU A 178 -1.36 -10.60 -3.56
N HIS A 179 -2.47 -11.09 -3.01
CA HIS A 179 -3.28 -12.12 -3.64
C HIS A 179 -4.11 -11.54 -4.79
N VAL A 180 -4.42 -12.32 -5.82
CA VAL A 180 -5.28 -11.89 -6.93
C VAL A 180 -6.77 -11.80 -6.54
N HIS A 181 -7.18 -12.49 -5.48
CA HIS A 181 -8.54 -12.46 -4.93
C HIS A 181 -8.63 -11.58 -3.68
N ASP A 182 -9.83 -11.36 -3.18
CA ASP A 182 -10.14 -10.51 -2.03
C ASP A 182 -9.86 -11.16 -0.66
N ASN A 183 -9.65 -12.48 -0.64
CA ASN A 183 -9.32 -13.25 0.57
C ASN A 183 -7.81 -13.39 0.75
N ASP A 184 -7.37 -13.42 2.00
CA ASP A 184 -6.00 -13.73 2.35
C ASP A 184 -5.67 -15.20 2.09
N LEU A 185 -4.43 -15.47 1.68
CA LEU A 185 -3.96 -16.80 1.33
C LEU A 185 -2.66 -17.12 2.08
N VAL A 186 -2.70 -18.14 2.93
CA VAL A 186 -1.49 -18.64 3.59
C VAL A 186 -0.76 -19.56 2.62
N ILE A 187 0.53 -19.29 2.38
CA ILE A 187 1.36 -19.98 1.40
C ILE A 187 2.69 -20.44 2.01
N ASN A 188 3.23 -21.54 1.49
CA ASN A 188 4.55 -22.00 1.87
C ASN A 188 5.59 -21.60 0.80
N VAL A 189 6.36 -20.55 1.07
CA VAL A 189 7.45 -20.08 0.21
C VAL A 189 8.81 -20.71 0.53
N THR A 190 8.89 -21.45 1.65
CA THR A 190 10.13 -22.11 2.12
C THR A 190 10.28 -23.54 1.61
N LYS A 191 9.35 -24.02 0.79
CA LYS A 191 9.37 -25.39 0.25
C LYS A 191 10.42 -25.54 -0.84
N ALA A 192 11.48 -26.27 -0.54
CA ALA A 192 12.49 -26.64 -1.52
C ALA A 192 11.96 -27.69 -2.52
N LYS A 193 12.53 -27.68 -3.73
CA LYS A 193 12.30 -28.76 -4.71
C LYS A 193 12.78 -30.08 -4.14
N GLN A 194 11.89 -31.06 -3.99
CA GLN A 194 12.31 -32.41 -3.63
C GLN A 194 13.09 -33.05 -4.79
N LEU A 195 14.27 -33.56 -4.50
CA LEU A 195 15.05 -34.32 -5.46
C LEU A 195 14.32 -35.65 -5.75
N THR A 196 13.67 -35.75 -6.88
CA THR A 196 13.11 -37.03 -7.35
C THR A 196 14.18 -37.77 -8.13
N ASN A 197 14.52 -38.99 -7.69
CA ASN A 197 15.45 -39.93 -8.37
C ASN A 197 14.82 -40.50 -9.66
N VAL A 198 14.31 -39.67 -10.57
CA VAL A 198 13.84 -40.11 -11.86
C VAL A 198 14.92 -39.75 -12.89
N ARG A 199 15.46 -40.76 -13.58
CA ARG A 199 16.35 -40.65 -14.73
C ARG A 199 15.61 -40.04 -15.93
N ALA A 200 15.23 -38.77 -15.84
CA ALA A 200 14.82 -37.97 -16.97
C ALA A 200 15.87 -36.86 -17.15
N SER A 201 16.89 -37.20 -17.99
CA SER A 201 17.82 -36.24 -18.55
C SER A 201 17.08 -35.38 -19.60
N GLY A 202 16.21 -34.50 -19.13
CA GLY A 202 15.44 -33.62 -19.99
C GLY A 202 14.93 -32.45 -19.17
N SER A 203 15.55 -31.30 -19.39
CA SER A 203 15.16 -29.98 -18.93
C SER A 203 14.85 -29.87 -17.42
N ASP A 204 15.83 -29.54 -16.62
CA ASP A 204 15.62 -28.72 -15.45
C ASP A 204 15.04 -27.40 -15.96
N GLU A 205 13.70 -27.29 -15.99
CA GLU A 205 13.04 -26.01 -16.23
C GLU A 205 13.56 -25.06 -15.15
N LYS A 206 14.38 -24.12 -15.57
CA LYS A 206 14.84 -23.05 -14.68
C LYS A 206 13.61 -22.29 -14.23
N ALA A 207 13.38 -22.24 -12.92
CA ALA A 207 12.30 -21.45 -12.34
C ALA A 207 12.35 -20.03 -12.91
N ARG A 208 11.27 -19.60 -13.55
CA ARG A 208 11.10 -18.23 -14.07
C ARG A 208 10.39 -17.40 -13.05
N VAL A 209 11.13 -16.87 -12.09
CA VAL A 209 10.59 -16.01 -11.07
C VAL A 209 10.41 -14.59 -11.64
N ILE A 210 9.19 -14.05 -11.52
CA ILE A 210 8.91 -12.66 -11.82
C ILE A 210 9.57 -11.81 -10.71
N PRO A 211 10.27 -10.70 -11.06
CA PRO A 211 10.86 -9.82 -10.05
C PRO A 211 9.82 -9.36 -9.03
N LYS A 212 10.24 -9.24 -7.77
CA LYS A 212 9.36 -8.74 -6.70
C LYS A 212 8.88 -7.32 -7.00
N THR A 213 7.72 -6.98 -6.45
CA THR A 213 7.27 -5.60 -6.38
C THR A 213 7.99 -4.92 -5.21
N GLU A 214 8.90 -4.02 -5.52
CA GLU A 214 9.56 -3.21 -4.50
C GLU A 214 8.61 -2.12 -4.02
N MET A 215 8.57 -1.90 -2.71
CA MET A 215 7.75 -0.88 -2.08
C MET A 215 8.62 -0.06 -1.12
N SER A 216 8.52 1.25 -1.25
CA SER A 216 9.08 2.18 -0.27
C SER A 216 8.34 2.10 1.06
N LEU A 217 8.91 2.64 2.13
CA LEU A 217 8.23 2.71 3.42
C LEU A 217 6.87 3.42 3.33
N GLU A 218 6.79 4.52 2.55
CA GLU A 218 5.53 5.24 2.33
C GLU A 218 4.50 4.34 1.66
N GLU A 219 4.87 3.62 0.61
CA GLU A 219 3.99 2.69 -0.10
C GLU A 219 3.54 1.53 0.79
N CYS A 220 4.42 0.98 1.61
CA CYS A 220 4.04 -0.04 2.60
C CYS A 220 2.99 0.49 3.58
N LEU A 221 3.18 1.70 4.14
CA LEU A 221 2.23 2.34 5.06
C LEU A 221 0.88 2.63 4.39
N GLU A 222 0.88 2.93 3.10
CA GLU A 222 -0.35 3.13 2.32
C GLU A 222 -1.05 1.82 1.96
N TYR A 223 -0.29 0.74 1.82
CA TYR A 223 -0.74 -0.58 1.40
C TYR A 223 -1.43 -1.37 2.51
N ILE A 224 -0.89 -1.38 3.73
CA ILE A 224 -1.35 -2.22 4.84
C ILE A 224 -2.82 -1.96 5.21
N LYS A 225 -3.51 -3.03 5.66
CA LYS A 225 -4.85 -2.98 6.27
C LYS A 225 -4.76 -2.67 7.77
N GLY A 226 -5.91 -2.52 8.42
CA GLY A 226 -5.99 -2.17 9.86
C GLY A 226 -5.47 -3.25 10.80
N ASP A 227 -5.36 -4.49 10.36
CA ASP A 227 -4.84 -5.67 11.07
C ASP A 227 -3.41 -6.04 10.67
N GLU A 228 -2.81 -5.28 9.74
CA GLU A 228 -1.45 -5.47 9.27
C GLU A 228 -0.53 -4.35 9.83
N TYR A 229 0.76 -4.66 9.93
CA TYR A 229 1.79 -3.72 10.39
C TYR A 229 2.97 -3.71 9.43
N VAL A 230 3.66 -2.56 9.36
CA VAL A 230 4.97 -2.48 8.74
C VAL A 230 6.03 -2.65 9.80
N GLU A 231 6.81 -3.71 9.71
CA GLU A 231 8.03 -3.91 10.50
C GLU A 231 9.16 -3.10 9.86
N VAL A 232 9.79 -2.26 10.68
CA VAL A 232 10.90 -1.41 10.26
C VAL A 232 12.10 -1.71 11.12
N THR A 233 13.15 -2.23 10.51
CA THR A 233 14.45 -2.47 11.14
C THR A 233 15.54 -1.72 10.38
N PRO A 234 16.75 -1.54 10.93
CA PRO A 234 17.86 -0.90 10.21
C PRO A 234 18.16 -1.54 8.84
N LYS A 235 17.91 -2.84 8.71
CA LYS A 235 18.23 -3.61 7.49
C LYS A 235 17.04 -3.86 6.58
N ASN A 236 15.84 -4.00 7.12
CA ASN A 236 14.67 -4.47 6.36
C ASN A 236 13.42 -3.63 6.67
N ILE A 237 12.55 -3.54 5.67
CA ILE A 237 11.16 -3.10 5.78
C ILE A 237 10.32 -4.31 5.33
N ARG A 238 9.40 -4.76 6.18
CA ARG A 238 8.55 -5.93 5.93
C ARG A 238 7.10 -5.63 6.35
N MET A 239 6.16 -6.41 5.87
CA MET A 239 4.74 -6.29 6.24
C MET A 239 4.22 -7.60 6.85
#